data_42bb70e0e93a39ca3423c5fef60c8a4b
#
_entry.id   42bb70e0e93a39ca3423c5fef60c8a4b
#
_cell.length_a   1.000
_cell.length_b   1.000
_cell.length_c   1.000
_cell.angle_alpha   90.00
_cell.angle_beta   90.00
_cell.angle_gamma   90.00
#
_symmetry.space_group_name_H-M   'P 1'
#
loop_
_entity.id
_entity.type
_entity.pdbx_description
1 polymer ?
#
loop_
_entity_poly.entity_id
_entity_poly.type
_entity_poly.pdbx_seq_one_letter_code
_entity_poly.pdbx_strand_id
1 'polypeptide(L)'
;MKKLLSLILALIMIMSITACSNEPVEPETEEPEEPAEPEFSGAEVKIGMLKGPTGMGAAWLMDQSEQNLTLNSYKFTVAGAADELTGQLIQGGLDIAALPTNAISTLYNKTEGKIVCLGVNTLGVLYILENGDSISSIADLEGKTILASGKGSTAESVLNHLLTKNNINAEIYWASEHTEAATLAMTGEYDIVMLPEPFVTNVMSKSENFRVALNLSEEWSVLTGEVLTMGGIAVRKEFLEQNPEAVAEFIKDYGLSIEFTNSDPVAAGALIEKYGIAAAAVAENAIPRCNIVWLSGEDYKAVLKNFLTVLFEANPASIGGNLPSEDFYC
;
A
#
# COMPACT_ATOMS: atom_id res chain seq x y z
N MET A 1 -55.04 -26.31 36.19
CA MET A 1 -56.07 -25.53 36.86
C MET A 1 -55.85 -24.09 36.51
N LYS A 2 -56.58 -23.64 35.54
CA LYS A 2 -57.77 -22.84 35.70
C LYS A 2 -57.46 -21.47 36.30
N LYS A 3 -57.55 -20.45 35.41
CA LYS A 3 -58.32 -19.22 35.59
C LYS A 3 -57.61 -18.16 36.45
N LEU A 4 -57.49 -16.92 36.07
CA LEU A 4 -58.50 -15.91 35.70
C LEU A 4 -57.67 -14.78 34.99
N LEU A 5 -57.81 -14.39 33.82
CA LEU A 5 -58.86 -13.72 33.09
C LEU A 5 -59.26 -12.38 33.71
N SER A 6 -58.94 -11.35 32.93
CA SER A 6 -59.98 -10.44 32.47
C SER A 6 -60.24 -9.17 33.23
N LEU A 7 -60.22 -8.13 32.50
CA LEU A 7 -61.07 -6.95 32.56
C LEU A 7 -60.82 -5.98 33.73
N ILE A 8 -60.28 -4.79 33.44
CA ILE A 8 -61.04 -3.57 33.74
C ILE A 8 -60.71 -2.56 32.63
N LEU A 9 -61.61 -2.51 31.69
CA LEU A 9 -61.94 -1.36 30.88
C LEU A 9 -62.95 -0.58 31.69
N ALA A 10 -62.62 0.59 32.20
CA ALA A 10 -63.55 1.53 32.79
C ALA A 10 -63.08 2.97 32.42
N LEU A 11 -63.61 3.42 31.36
CA LEU A 11 -64.32 4.67 31.13
C LEU A 11 -64.42 5.57 32.35
N ILE A 12 -63.64 6.66 32.38
CA ILE A 12 -64.05 7.86 33.09
C ILE A 12 -63.94 9.03 32.12
N MET A 13 -65.10 9.34 31.55
CA MET A 13 -65.39 10.57 30.89
C MET A 13 -65.72 11.58 31.97
N ILE A 14 -64.92 12.57 32.20
CA ILE A 14 -65.31 13.76 32.97
C ILE A 14 -65.10 14.95 32.09
N MET A 15 -66.22 15.50 31.65
CA MET A 15 -66.32 16.86 31.13
C MET A 15 -65.83 17.83 32.21
N SER A 16 -64.94 18.75 31.80
CA SER A 16 -64.76 20.01 32.51
C SER A 16 -64.73 21.13 31.50
N ILE A 17 -65.57 22.00 31.72
CA ILE A 17 -66.06 23.15 30.96
C ILE A 17 -65.03 24.29 31.03
N THR A 18 -64.70 24.81 29.84
CA THR A 18 -64.38 26.21 29.48
C THR A 18 -63.86 27.16 30.58
N ALA A 19 -62.64 27.62 30.36
CA ALA A 19 -62.31 28.99 30.62
C ALA A 19 -61.39 29.50 29.48
N CYS A 20 -61.90 30.36 28.62
CA CYS A 20 -61.09 31.12 27.68
C CYS A 20 -60.19 32.07 28.46
N SER A 21 -58.88 31.91 28.33
CA SER A 21 -57.92 32.99 28.49
C SER A 21 -57.15 33.12 27.16
N ASN A 22 -57.37 34.21 26.47
CA ASN A 22 -56.58 34.64 25.35
C ASN A 22 -55.17 35.03 25.85
N GLU A 23 -54.23 34.09 25.74
CA GLU A 23 -52.81 34.42 25.67
C GLU A 23 -52.45 34.50 24.18
N PRO A 24 -51.63 35.51 23.78
CA PRO A 24 -51.17 35.58 22.39
C PRO A 24 -50.17 34.43 22.19
N VAL A 25 -50.50 33.56 21.23
CA VAL A 25 -49.54 32.60 20.69
C VAL A 25 -48.47 33.39 19.96
N GLU A 26 -47.27 33.45 20.57
CA GLU A 26 -46.09 33.86 19.84
C GLU A 26 -45.90 32.88 18.69
N PRO A 27 -45.65 33.41 17.44
CA PRO A 27 -45.33 32.49 16.33
C PRO A 27 -44.02 31.79 16.68
N GLU A 28 -44.03 30.44 16.76
CA GLU A 28 -42.83 29.62 16.70
C GLU A 28 -42.07 30.07 15.45
N THR A 29 -40.95 30.72 15.67
CA THR A 29 -39.98 31.00 14.61
C THR A 29 -39.39 29.64 14.24
N GLU A 30 -39.89 29.05 13.14
CA GLU A 30 -39.18 27.96 12.49
C GLU A 30 -37.77 28.51 12.18
N GLU A 31 -36.76 27.99 12.90
CA GLU A 31 -35.36 28.20 12.50
C GLU A 31 -35.25 27.67 11.05
N PRO A 32 -34.66 28.43 10.15
CA PRO A 32 -34.45 27.94 8.79
C PRO A 32 -33.59 26.65 8.89
N GLU A 33 -34.14 25.51 8.45
CA GLU A 33 -33.33 24.31 8.21
C GLU A 33 -32.16 24.74 7.32
N GLU A 34 -30.93 24.65 7.84
CA GLU A 34 -29.73 24.77 7.01
C GLU A 34 -29.88 23.77 5.87
N PRO A 35 -29.65 24.19 4.61
CA PRO A 35 -29.70 23.25 3.49
C PRO A 35 -28.72 22.13 3.79
N ALA A 36 -29.20 20.90 3.82
CA ALA A 36 -28.36 19.72 3.95
C ALA A 36 -27.26 19.82 2.88
N GLU A 37 -25.99 19.76 3.30
CA GLU A 37 -24.87 19.70 2.37
C GLU A 37 -25.12 18.51 1.41
N PRO A 38 -24.87 18.67 0.11
CA PRO A 38 -25.07 17.57 -0.83
C PRO A 38 -24.19 16.37 -0.42
N GLU A 39 -24.81 15.23 -0.21
CA GLU A 39 -24.09 13.99 0.08
C GLU A 39 -23.12 13.67 -1.07
N PHE A 40 -21.86 13.29 -0.73
CA PHE A 40 -20.86 12.88 -1.71
C PHE A 40 -21.36 11.68 -2.52
N SER A 41 -21.42 11.81 -3.84
CA SER A 41 -21.94 10.80 -4.76
C SER A 41 -20.87 9.99 -5.48
N GLY A 42 -19.62 10.10 -5.07
CA GLY A 42 -18.47 9.45 -5.70
C GLY A 42 -17.83 10.29 -6.80
N ALA A 43 -16.59 9.94 -7.14
CA ALA A 43 -15.82 10.55 -8.21
C ALA A 43 -15.15 9.50 -9.09
N GLU A 44 -14.73 9.87 -10.32
CA GLU A 44 -13.82 9.06 -11.10
C GLU A 44 -12.39 9.29 -10.58
N VAL A 45 -11.70 8.20 -10.21
CA VAL A 45 -10.33 8.22 -9.69
C VAL A 45 -9.44 7.32 -10.55
N LYS A 46 -8.39 7.87 -11.14
CA LYS A 46 -7.43 7.15 -12.00
C LYS A 46 -6.23 6.71 -11.20
N ILE A 47 -6.03 5.38 -11.12
CA ILE A 47 -5.06 4.78 -10.22
C ILE A 47 -4.04 3.95 -11.00
N GLY A 48 -2.76 4.20 -10.75
CA GLY A 48 -1.67 3.36 -11.22
C GLY A 48 -1.21 2.37 -10.16
N MET A 49 -1.09 1.08 -10.50
CA MET A 49 -0.57 0.04 -9.62
C MET A 49 0.60 -0.69 -10.29
N LEU A 50 1.61 -1.06 -9.50
CA LEU A 50 2.72 -1.88 -9.98
C LEU A 50 2.39 -3.38 -9.86
N LYS A 51 2.87 -4.18 -10.78
CA LYS A 51 2.93 -5.64 -10.61
C LYS A 51 3.80 -5.97 -9.39
N GLY A 52 3.29 -6.83 -8.52
CA GLY A 52 3.91 -7.16 -7.24
C GLY A 52 3.02 -6.84 -6.04
N PRO A 53 3.57 -6.75 -4.82
CA PRO A 53 2.78 -6.59 -3.59
C PRO A 53 1.83 -5.39 -3.60
N THR A 54 2.23 -4.25 -4.16
CA THR A 54 1.40 -3.05 -4.25
C THR A 54 0.13 -3.28 -5.07
N GLY A 55 0.24 -3.96 -6.21
CA GLY A 55 -0.90 -4.32 -7.06
C GLY A 55 -1.70 -5.47 -6.49
N MET A 56 -1.05 -6.44 -5.85
CA MET A 56 -1.71 -7.56 -5.18
C MET A 56 -2.70 -7.06 -4.13
N GLY A 57 -2.31 -6.07 -3.32
CA GLY A 57 -3.19 -5.47 -2.31
C GLY A 57 -4.39 -4.70 -2.88
N ALA A 58 -4.37 -4.34 -4.19
CA ALA A 58 -5.47 -3.62 -4.84
C ALA A 58 -6.45 -4.53 -5.59
N ALA A 59 -6.14 -5.83 -5.77
CA ALA A 59 -6.89 -6.70 -6.67
C ALA A 59 -8.37 -6.85 -6.28
N TRP A 60 -8.69 -6.89 -4.99
CA TRP A 60 -10.08 -6.92 -4.54
C TRP A 60 -10.81 -5.59 -4.82
N LEU A 61 -10.16 -4.46 -4.59
CA LEU A 61 -10.74 -3.14 -4.92
C LEU A 61 -11.00 -3.01 -6.43
N MET A 62 -10.10 -3.54 -7.28
CA MET A 62 -10.34 -3.59 -8.72
C MET A 62 -11.62 -4.35 -9.05
N ASP A 63 -11.83 -5.49 -8.40
CA ASP A 63 -13.01 -6.35 -8.62
C ASP A 63 -14.28 -5.68 -8.09
N GLN A 64 -14.26 -5.07 -6.91
CA GLN A 64 -15.40 -4.33 -6.37
C GLN A 64 -15.79 -3.15 -7.28
N SER A 65 -14.81 -2.42 -7.79
CA SER A 65 -15.05 -1.30 -8.70
C SER A 65 -15.61 -1.76 -10.05
N GLU A 66 -15.12 -2.86 -10.61
CA GLU A 66 -15.65 -3.43 -11.85
C GLU A 66 -17.11 -3.86 -11.70
N GLN A 67 -17.50 -4.34 -10.51
CA GLN A 67 -18.87 -4.71 -10.17
C GLN A 67 -19.76 -3.52 -9.77
N ASN A 68 -19.24 -2.28 -9.75
CA ASN A 68 -19.92 -1.06 -9.29
C ASN A 68 -20.37 -1.17 -7.81
N LEU A 69 -19.56 -1.79 -6.95
CA LEU A 69 -19.80 -1.94 -5.53
C LEU A 69 -19.03 -0.92 -4.67
N THR A 70 -18.34 0.03 -5.29
CA THR A 70 -17.63 1.15 -4.68
C THR A 70 -18.36 2.46 -4.93
N LEU A 71 -18.24 3.42 -4.01
CA LEU A 71 -18.82 4.74 -4.18
C LEU A 71 -18.09 5.52 -5.29
N ASN A 72 -16.75 5.49 -5.29
CA ASN A 72 -15.94 6.01 -6.38
C ASN A 72 -15.95 5.06 -7.59
N SER A 73 -15.79 5.63 -8.79
CA SER A 73 -15.49 4.87 -10.01
C SER A 73 -13.98 4.82 -10.22
N TYR A 74 -13.34 3.71 -9.90
CA TYR A 74 -11.90 3.55 -10.04
C TYR A 74 -11.51 3.08 -11.44
N LYS A 75 -10.49 3.72 -12.03
CA LYS A 75 -9.89 3.32 -13.32
C LYS A 75 -8.44 2.91 -13.07
N PHE A 76 -8.17 1.61 -13.12
CA PHE A 76 -6.86 1.07 -12.83
C PHE A 76 -5.99 0.91 -14.06
N THR A 77 -4.72 1.27 -13.92
CA THR A 77 -3.62 0.95 -14.84
C THR A 77 -2.61 0.11 -14.08
N VAL A 78 -2.33 -1.11 -14.56
CA VAL A 78 -1.31 -1.99 -13.98
C VAL A 78 -0.06 -1.93 -14.85
N ALA A 79 1.08 -1.53 -14.27
CA ALA A 79 2.36 -1.35 -14.93
C ALA A 79 3.44 -2.31 -14.41
N GLY A 80 4.41 -2.61 -15.25
CA GLY A 80 5.57 -3.45 -14.89
C GLY A 80 6.66 -2.68 -14.15
N ALA A 81 6.78 -1.36 -14.41
CA ALA A 81 7.82 -0.51 -13.87
C ALA A 81 7.27 0.84 -13.40
N ALA A 82 7.94 1.44 -12.41
CA ALA A 82 7.49 2.67 -11.76
C ALA A 82 7.54 3.90 -12.69
N ASP A 83 8.45 3.95 -13.63
CA ASP A 83 8.60 5.03 -14.61
C ASP A 83 7.40 5.14 -15.55
N GLU A 84 6.74 4.03 -15.87
CA GLU A 84 5.50 4.00 -16.66
C GLU A 84 4.36 4.77 -15.97
N LEU A 85 4.30 4.75 -14.63
CA LEU A 85 3.28 5.44 -13.84
C LEU A 85 3.67 6.88 -13.49
N THR A 86 4.95 7.11 -13.23
CA THR A 86 5.49 8.40 -12.77
C THR A 86 5.19 9.53 -13.72
N GLY A 87 5.43 9.32 -15.03
CA GLY A 87 5.13 10.31 -16.07
C GLY A 87 3.64 10.64 -16.15
N GLN A 88 2.78 9.65 -16.05
CA GLN A 88 1.32 9.83 -16.06
C GLN A 88 0.83 10.58 -14.82
N LEU A 89 1.38 10.26 -13.63
CA LEU A 89 1.04 10.93 -12.38
C LEU A 89 1.41 12.43 -12.43
N ILE A 90 2.61 12.77 -12.90
CA ILE A 90 3.06 14.16 -13.04
C ILE A 90 2.19 14.94 -14.04
N GLN A 91 1.79 14.30 -15.15
CA GLN A 91 1.01 14.93 -16.23
C GLN A 91 -0.50 14.95 -15.96
N GLY A 92 -0.98 14.37 -14.87
CA GLY A 92 -2.41 14.31 -14.54
C GLY A 92 -3.18 13.22 -15.30
N GLY A 93 -2.48 12.28 -15.93
CA GLY A 93 -3.08 11.06 -16.50
C GLY A 93 -3.52 10.07 -15.44
N LEU A 94 -2.88 10.11 -14.27
CA LEU A 94 -3.27 9.41 -13.04
C LEU A 94 -3.47 10.42 -11.92
N ASP A 95 -4.34 10.09 -10.97
CA ASP A 95 -4.60 10.87 -9.76
C ASP A 95 -3.83 10.29 -8.58
N ILE A 96 -3.76 8.97 -8.49
CA ILE A 96 -3.09 8.19 -7.44
C ILE A 96 -2.17 7.16 -8.11
N ALA A 97 -1.03 6.85 -7.49
CA ALA A 97 -0.16 5.77 -7.94
C ALA A 97 0.55 5.07 -6.78
N ALA A 98 0.64 3.74 -6.86
CA ALA A 98 1.49 2.95 -5.98
C ALA A 98 2.91 2.92 -6.54
N LEU A 99 3.88 3.40 -5.76
CA LEU A 99 5.27 3.58 -6.17
C LEU A 99 6.22 3.15 -5.04
N PRO A 100 7.51 2.87 -5.34
CA PRO A 100 8.53 2.75 -4.30
C PRO A 100 8.60 4.01 -3.43
N THR A 101 8.75 3.85 -2.13
CA THR A 101 8.71 4.97 -1.17
C THR A 101 9.78 6.03 -1.43
N ASN A 102 10.99 5.63 -1.82
CA ASN A 102 12.04 6.54 -2.23
C ASN A 102 11.69 7.33 -3.51
N ALA A 103 10.98 6.70 -4.44
CA ALA A 103 10.53 7.36 -5.67
C ALA A 103 9.45 8.42 -5.37
N ILE A 104 8.53 8.17 -4.41
CA ILE A 104 7.54 9.17 -3.99
C ILE A 104 8.25 10.41 -3.42
N SER A 105 9.25 10.21 -2.53
CA SER A 105 10.07 11.32 -2.02
C SER A 105 10.80 12.08 -3.12
N THR A 106 11.37 11.35 -4.10
CA THR A 106 12.04 11.95 -5.26
C THR A 106 11.06 12.78 -6.09
N LEU A 107 9.83 12.29 -6.29
CA LEU A 107 8.78 13.02 -7.01
C LEU A 107 8.36 14.28 -6.27
N TYR A 108 8.14 14.19 -4.95
CA TYR A 108 7.84 15.34 -4.12
C TYR A 108 8.89 16.44 -4.31
N ASN A 109 10.17 16.10 -4.19
CA ASN A 109 11.26 17.05 -4.36
C ASN A 109 11.33 17.65 -5.79
N LYS A 110 11.20 16.81 -6.82
CA LYS A 110 11.27 17.24 -8.22
C LYS A 110 10.06 18.05 -8.69
N THR A 111 8.90 17.84 -8.07
CA THR A 111 7.66 18.53 -8.43
C THR A 111 7.33 19.69 -7.48
N GLU A 112 8.26 20.04 -6.57
CA GLU A 112 8.06 21.10 -5.58
C GLU A 112 6.78 20.90 -4.76
N GLY A 113 6.57 19.65 -4.28
CA GLY A 113 5.45 19.30 -3.42
C GLY A 113 4.12 19.02 -4.13
N LYS A 114 4.10 18.91 -5.47
CA LYS A 114 2.84 18.60 -6.20
C LYS A 114 2.42 17.14 -6.11
N ILE A 115 3.32 16.25 -5.75
CA ILE A 115 3.05 14.84 -5.48
C ILE A 115 3.37 14.58 -4.02
N VAL A 116 2.41 14.06 -3.27
CA VAL A 116 2.50 13.80 -1.83
C VAL A 116 2.17 12.33 -1.53
N CYS A 117 2.41 11.89 -0.30
CA CYS A 117 2.23 10.49 0.11
C CYS A 117 0.98 10.35 0.98
N LEU A 118 0.10 9.39 0.66
CA LEU A 118 -1.09 9.06 1.45
C LEU A 118 -0.83 7.97 2.49
N GLY A 119 0.20 7.13 2.27
CA GLY A 119 0.46 6.01 3.15
C GLY A 119 1.47 5.02 2.61
N VAL A 120 1.82 4.04 3.44
CA VAL A 120 2.69 2.91 3.11
C VAL A 120 1.82 1.67 2.91
N ASN A 121 2.00 0.99 1.78
CA ASN A 121 1.20 -0.19 1.42
C ASN A 121 2.01 -1.49 1.36
N THR A 122 3.34 -1.41 1.46
CA THR A 122 4.22 -2.58 1.40
C THR A 122 5.45 -2.32 2.27
N LEU A 123 5.70 -3.20 3.22
CA LEU A 123 6.94 -3.20 3.99
C LEU A 123 8.02 -4.00 3.27
N GLY A 124 9.09 -4.40 3.97
CA GLY A 124 10.20 -5.12 3.36
C GLY A 124 9.79 -6.44 2.73
N VAL A 125 10.20 -6.66 1.49
CA VAL A 125 9.87 -7.86 0.68
C VAL A 125 11.10 -8.41 -0.04
N LEU A 126 12.30 -7.98 0.37
CA LEU A 126 13.56 -8.36 -0.27
C LEU A 126 14.18 -9.53 0.47
N TYR A 127 14.65 -10.51 -0.30
CA TYR A 127 15.30 -11.71 0.20
C TYR A 127 16.55 -12.02 -0.61
N ILE A 128 17.56 -12.59 0.05
CA ILE A 128 18.67 -13.29 -0.62
C ILE A 128 18.26 -14.75 -0.71
N LEU A 129 18.19 -15.26 -1.94
CA LEU A 129 18.10 -16.68 -2.24
C LEU A 129 19.49 -17.23 -2.48
N GLU A 130 19.70 -18.48 -2.12
CA GLU A 130 20.92 -19.21 -2.39
C GLU A 130 20.61 -20.60 -2.96
N ASN A 131 21.31 -20.96 -4.03
CA ASN A 131 21.45 -22.34 -4.52
C ASN A 131 22.66 -22.97 -3.81
N GLY A 132 22.43 -23.45 -2.59
CA GLY A 132 23.47 -23.93 -1.71
C GLY A 132 23.12 -23.73 -0.23
N ASP A 133 24.13 -23.76 0.64
CA ASP A 133 23.99 -23.67 2.10
C ASP A 133 25.12 -22.85 2.76
N SER A 134 25.82 -21.99 2.01
CA SER A 134 26.99 -21.25 2.47
C SER A 134 26.66 -19.91 3.13
N ILE A 135 25.45 -19.37 2.92
CA ILE A 135 25.02 -18.07 3.43
C ILE A 135 24.10 -18.29 4.65
N SER A 136 24.55 -17.86 5.83
CA SER A 136 23.81 -17.90 7.10
C SER A 136 23.68 -16.53 7.76
N SER A 137 24.48 -15.56 7.30
CA SER A 137 24.50 -14.19 7.80
C SER A 137 24.87 -13.22 6.69
N ILE A 138 24.64 -11.93 6.90
CA ILE A 138 25.04 -10.87 5.95
C ILE A 138 26.56 -10.89 5.69
N ALA A 139 27.38 -11.29 6.70
CA ALA A 139 28.82 -11.36 6.59
C ALA A 139 29.32 -12.41 5.57
N ASP A 140 28.54 -13.45 5.32
CA ASP A 140 28.89 -14.50 4.36
C ASP A 140 28.79 -14.05 2.90
N LEU A 141 28.28 -12.85 2.67
CA LEU A 141 28.27 -12.20 1.34
C LEU A 141 29.61 -11.58 0.95
N GLU A 142 30.63 -11.51 1.85
CA GLU A 142 31.94 -10.99 1.54
C GLU A 142 32.60 -11.77 0.39
N GLY A 143 33.03 -11.03 -0.64
CA GLY A 143 33.67 -11.60 -1.84
C GLY A 143 32.75 -12.41 -2.75
N LYS A 144 31.44 -12.41 -2.52
CA LYS A 144 30.47 -13.11 -3.36
C LYS A 144 29.99 -12.24 -4.52
N THR A 145 29.48 -12.90 -5.56
CA THR A 145 28.74 -12.24 -6.63
C THR A 145 27.24 -12.43 -6.38
N ILE A 146 26.51 -11.34 -6.34
CA ILE A 146 25.06 -11.31 -6.09
C ILE A 146 24.36 -10.88 -7.38
N LEU A 147 23.51 -11.73 -7.94
CA LEU A 147 22.56 -11.31 -8.98
C LEU A 147 21.44 -10.53 -8.28
N ALA A 148 21.18 -9.31 -8.70
CA ALA A 148 20.19 -8.44 -8.10
C ALA A 148 19.26 -7.80 -9.14
N SER A 149 18.11 -7.33 -8.72
CA SER A 149 17.19 -6.55 -9.53
C SER A 149 16.66 -5.34 -8.78
N GLY A 150 16.14 -4.35 -9.52
CA GLY A 150 15.63 -3.11 -8.92
C GLY A 150 16.70 -2.03 -8.75
N LYS A 151 17.64 -1.93 -9.68
CA LYS A 151 18.61 -0.83 -9.75
C LYS A 151 17.88 0.52 -9.84
N GLY A 152 18.33 1.53 -9.09
CA GLY A 152 17.68 2.85 -9.00
C GLY A 152 16.46 2.91 -8.08
N SER A 153 16.06 1.79 -7.46
CA SER A 153 14.92 1.71 -6.55
C SER A 153 15.34 1.56 -5.09
N THR A 154 14.34 1.44 -4.19
CA THR A 154 14.55 1.10 -2.78
C THR A 154 15.41 -0.15 -2.61
N ALA A 155 15.26 -1.16 -3.49
CA ALA A 155 16.02 -2.41 -3.40
C ALA A 155 17.55 -2.19 -3.50
N GLU A 156 18.01 -1.35 -4.43
CA GLU A 156 19.43 -0.99 -4.53
C GLU A 156 19.91 -0.24 -3.29
N SER A 157 19.12 0.73 -2.82
CA SER A 157 19.49 1.53 -1.64
C SER A 157 19.64 0.67 -0.39
N VAL A 158 18.73 -0.29 -0.20
CA VAL A 158 18.75 -1.23 0.93
C VAL A 158 19.97 -2.15 0.86
N LEU A 159 20.19 -2.82 -0.28
CA LEU A 159 21.34 -3.72 -0.42
C LEU A 159 22.66 -2.99 -0.19
N ASN A 160 22.85 -1.84 -0.85
CA ASN A 160 24.08 -1.06 -0.70
C ASN A 160 24.29 -0.56 0.73
N HIS A 161 23.23 -0.14 1.41
CA HIS A 161 23.30 0.27 2.82
C HIS A 161 23.74 -0.88 3.72
N LEU A 162 23.10 -2.05 3.60
CA LEU A 162 23.44 -3.25 4.37
C LEU A 162 24.88 -3.68 4.14
N LEU A 163 25.33 -3.77 2.89
CA LEU A 163 26.71 -4.14 2.56
C LEU A 163 27.71 -3.12 3.11
N THR A 164 27.48 -1.83 2.88
CA THR A 164 28.40 -0.75 3.31
C THR A 164 28.53 -0.70 4.83
N LYS A 165 27.43 -0.75 5.56
CA LYS A 165 27.44 -0.67 7.04
C LYS A 165 28.05 -1.88 7.70
N ASN A 166 27.98 -3.04 7.08
CA ASN A 166 28.65 -4.25 7.54
C ASN A 166 30.08 -4.41 7.01
N ASN A 167 30.60 -3.44 6.23
CA ASN A 167 31.90 -3.48 5.57
C ASN A 167 32.08 -4.71 4.66
N ILE A 168 31.03 -5.10 3.94
CA ILE A 168 31.01 -6.22 3.00
C ILE A 168 31.32 -5.70 1.59
N ASN A 169 32.29 -6.35 0.95
CA ASN A 169 32.63 -6.09 -0.46
C ASN A 169 32.13 -7.25 -1.31
N ALA A 170 30.94 -7.10 -1.89
CA ALA A 170 30.32 -8.06 -2.81
C ALA A 170 30.24 -7.46 -4.21
N GLU A 171 30.39 -8.30 -5.24
CA GLU A 171 30.12 -7.91 -6.61
C GLU A 171 28.62 -8.01 -6.91
N ILE A 172 28.01 -6.97 -7.47
CA ILE A 172 26.58 -6.97 -7.76
C ILE A 172 26.35 -6.91 -9.26
N TYR A 173 25.74 -7.95 -9.82
CA TYR A 173 25.23 -7.94 -11.18
C TYR A 173 23.77 -7.53 -11.17
N TRP A 174 23.45 -6.39 -11.81
CA TRP A 174 22.11 -5.85 -11.89
C TRP A 174 21.39 -6.30 -13.15
N ALA A 175 20.41 -7.17 -13.01
CA ALA A 175 19.45 -7.46 -14.07
C ALA A 175 18.53 -6.25 -14.30
N SER A 176 18.05 -6.08 -15.53
CA SER A 176 17.17 -4.96 -15.92
C SER A 176 15.80 -5.03 -15.26
N GLU A 177 15.30 -6.26 -15.03
CA GLU A 177 13.98 -6.51 -14.45
C GLU A 177 14.03 -7.68 -13.46
N HIS A 178 13.03 -7.75 -12.56
CA HIS A 178 12.88 -8.88 -11.62
C HIS A 178 12.68 -10.21 -12.34
N THR A 179 11.95 -10.21 -13.47
CA THR A 179 11.71 -11.40 -14.31
C THR A 179 12.99 -11.93 -14.93
N GLU A 180 13.88 -11.04 -15.38
CA GLU A 180 15.20 -11.40 -15.91
C GLU A 180 16.06 -12.04 -14.81
N ALA A 181 16.15 -11.39 -13.63
CA ALA A 181 16.90 -11.94 -12.50
C ALA A 181 16.39 -13.32 -12.09
N ALA A 182 15.07 -13.49 -11.99
CA ALA A 182 14.46 -14.79 -11.70
C ALA A 182 14.79 -15.86 -12.77
N THR A 183 14.88 -15.46 -14.04
CA THR A 183 15.24 -16.36 -15.15
C THR A 183 16.71 -16.73 -15.10
N LEU A 184 17.60 -15.76 -14.93
CA LEU A 184 19.04 -15.98 -14.79
C LEU A 184 19.39 -16.87 -13.58
N ALA A 185 18.69 -16.70 -12.46
CA ALA A 185 18.83 -17.58 -11.31
C ALA A 185 18.63 -19.07 -11.69
N MET A 186 17.67 -19.35 -12.56
CA MET A 186 17.34 -20.72 -12.99
C MET A 186 18.35 -21.31 -13.99
N THR A 187 19.26 -20.52 -14.56
CA THR A 187 20.30 -21.02 -15.47
C THR A 187 21.45 -21.72 -14.73
N GLY A 188 21.61 -21.49 -13.42
CA GLY A 188 22.73 -21.98 -12.63
C GLY A 188 24.02 -21.15 -12.80
N GLU A 189 23.93 -19.98 -13.42
CA GLU A 189 25.06 -19.04 -13.54
C GLU A 189 25.32 -18.27 -12.25
N TYR A 190 24.28 -18.08 -11.44
CA TYR A 190 24.33 -17.34 -10.19
C TYR A 190 23.75 -18.19 -9.05
N ASP A 191 24.54 -18.45 -8.02
CA ASP A 191 24.12 -19.18 -6.83
C ASP A 191 23.46 -18.27 -5.79
N ILE A 192 23.71 -16.96 -5.81
CA ILE A 192 23.20 -15.98 -4.85
C ILE A 192 22.39 -14.92 -5.60
N VAL A 193 21.12 -14.76 -5.23
CA VAL A 193 20.20 -13.88 -5.94
C VAL A 193 19.39 -13.04 -4.96
N MET A 194 19.36 -11.72 -5.14
CA MET A 194 18.45 -10.81 -4.45
C MET A 194 17.19 -10.57 -5.28
N LEU A 195 16.05 -10.97 -4.74
CA LEU A 195 14.74 -10.75 -5.36
C LEU A 195 13.71 -10.26 -4.35
N PRO A 196 12.70 -9.50 -4.81
CA PRO A 196 11.49 -9.26 -4.02
C PRO A 196 10.50 -10.41 -4.17
N GLU A 197 9.54 -10.55 -3.24
CA GLU A 197 8.31 -11.29 -3.53
C GLU A 197 7.49 -10.56 -4.62
N PRO A 198 6.74 -11.27 -5.46
CA PRO A 198 6.51 -12.72 -5.52
C PRO A 198 7.56 -13.50 -6.33
N PHE A 199 8.64 -12.88 -6.77
CA PHE A 199 9.68 -13.54 -7.59
C PHE A 199 10.46 -14.58 -6.80
N VAL A 200 10.67 -14.38 -5.49
CA VAL A 200 11.21 -15.37 -4.56
C VAL A 200 10.38 -16.66 -4.62
N THR A 201 9.08 -16.55 -4.39
CA THR A 201 8.14 -17.69 -4.47
C THR A 201 8.16 -18.34 -5.85
N ASN A 202 8.23 -17.56 -6.93
CA ASN A 202 8.27 -18.09 -8.29
C ASN A 202 9.56 -18.91 -8.56
N VAL A 203 10.72 -18.45 -8.09
CA VAL A 203 11.99 -19.21 -8.22
C VAL A 203 11.92 -20.49 -7.40
N MET A 204 11.53 -20.39 -6.12
CA MET A 204 11.46 -21.54 -5.20
C MET A 204 10.42 -22.58 -5.64
N SER A 205 9.34 -22.18 -6.31
CA SER A 205 8.34 -23.11 -6.84
C SER A 205 8.84 -23.94 -8.05
N LYS A 206 9.88 -23.45 -8.73
CA LYS A 206 10.46 -24.07 -9.93
C LYS A 206 11.76 -24.82 -9.66
N SER A 207 12.41 -24.57 -8.54
CA SER A 207 13.68 -25.18 -8.17
C SER A 207 13.74 -25.46 -6.68
N GLU A 208 13.88 -26.73 -6.32
CA GLU A 208 14.10 -27.19 -4.93
C GLU A 208 15.52 -26.87 -4.42
N ASN A 209 16.42 -26.43 -5.30
CA ASN A 209 17.79 -26.13 -4.92
C ASN A 209 17.94 -24.77 -4.26
N PHE A 210 17.02 -23.83 -4.55
CA PHE A 210 17.05 -22.50 -3.93
C PHE A 210 16.34 -22.52 -2.58
N ARG A 211 16.97 -21.83 -1.61
CA ARG A 211 16.39 -21.52 -0.32
C ARG A 211 16.43 -20.01 -0.06
N VAL A 212 15.59 -19.53 0.85
CA VAL A 212 15.77 -18.21 1.44
C VAL A 212 16.95 -18.27 2.39
N ALA A 213 18.04 -17.59 2.06
CA ALA A 213 19.24 -17.49 2.90
C ALA A 213 19.13 -16.32 3.88
N LEU A 214 18.71 -15.13 3.42
CA LEU A 214 18.54 -13.94 4.26
C LEU A 214 17.22 -13.24 3.98
N ASN A 215 16.59 -12.75 5.05
CA ASN A 215 15.48 -11.79 5.00
C ASN A 215 16.07 -10.38 5.20
N LEU A 216 16.11 -9.57 4.13
CA LEU A 216 16.72 -8.24 4.21
C LEU A 216 15.94 -7.25 5.07
N SER A 217 14.67 -7.53 5.37
CA SER A 217 13.89 -6.72 6.31
C SER A 217 14.36 -6.93 7.75
N GLU A 218 14.72 -8.18 8.12
CA GLU A 218 15.28 -8.50 9.41
C GLU A 218 16.69 -7.92 9.55
N GLU A 219 17.54 -8.09 8.54
CA GLU A 219 18.89 -7.51 8.51
C GLU A 219 18.84 -5.97 8.62
N TRP A 220 17.90 -5.34 7.93
CA TRP A 220 17.65 -3.90 8.02
C TRP A 220 17.26 -3.48 9.43
N SER A 221 16.30 -4.17 10.04
CA SER A 221 15.81 -3.84 11.38
C SER A 221 16.89 -4.04 12.44
N VAL A 222 17.70 -5.10 12.32
CA VAL A 222 18.85 -5.34 13.22
C VAL A 222 19.89 -4.23 13.10
N LEU A 223 20.17 -3.77 11.88
CA LEU A 223 21.20 -2.77 11.63
C LEU A 223 20.76 -1.35 12.04
N THR A 224 19.52 -0.96 11.74
CA THR A 224 19.05 0.42 11.85
C THR A 224 18.11 0.67 13.03
N GLY A 225 17.48 -0.38 13.55
CA GLY A 225 16.37 -0.26 14.51
C GLY A 225 15.04 0.15 13.87
N GLU A 226 14.99 0.33 12.53
CA GLU A 226 13.85 0.89 11.81
C GLU A 226 13.15 -0.14 10.93
N VAL A 227 11.90 0.16 10.58
CA VAL A 227 11.09 -0.66 9.66
C VAL A 227 11.47 -0.34 8.22
N LEU A 228 11.68 -1.38 7.41
CA LEU A 228 11.92 -1.25 5.99
C LEU A 228 10.60 -1.01 5.24
N THR A 229 10.43 0.18 4.63
CA THR A 229 9.27 0.50 3.79
C THR A 229 9.67 0.38 2.31
N MET A 230 8.88 -0.37 1.53
CA MET A 230 9.19 -0.61 0.11
C MET A 230 8.22 0.10 -0.83
N GLY A 231 6.93 0.06 -0.55
CA GLY A 231 5.89 0.65 -1.36
C GLY A 231 5.01 1.63 -0.60
N GLY A 232 4.50 2.62 -1.31
CA GLY A 232 3.55 3.59 -0.78
C GLY A 232 2.59 4.07 -1.85
N ILE A 233 1.61 4.84 -1.44
CA ILE A 233 0.61 5.46 -2.30
C ILE A 233 0.90 6.94 -2.44
N ALA A 234 1.21 7.35 -3.65
CA ALA A 234 1.37 8.76 -4.04
C ALA A 234 0.05 9.30 -4.57
N VAL A 235 -0.23 10.57 -4.30
CA VAL A 235 -1.38 11.30 -4.85
C VAL A 235 -0.94 12.66 -5.38
N ARG A 236 -1.60 13.13 -6.43
CA ARG A 236 -1.47 14.53 -6.85
C ARG A 236 -2.11 15.43 -5.81
N LYS A 237 -1.36 16.41 -5.30
CA LYS A 237 -1.84 17.36 -4.29
C LYS A 237 -3.07 18.13 -4.78
N GLU A 238 -3.07 18.54 -6.05
CA GLU A 238 -4.23 19.18 -6.67
C GLU A 238 -5.50 18.31 -6.62
N PHE A 239 -5.37 17.00 -6.90
CA PHE A 239 -6.51 16.08 -6.85
C PHE A 239 -7.01 15.91 -5.41
N LEU A 240 -6.10 15.75 -4.45
CA LEU A 240 -6.42 15.65 -3.02
C LEU A 240 -7.18 16.88 -2.52
N GLU A 241 -6.73 18.09 -2.91
CA GLU A 241 -7.36 19.35 -2.50
C GLU A 241 -8.74 19.59 -3.14
N GLN A 242 -8.92 19.13 -4.39
CA GLN A 242 -10.18 19.28 -5.13
C GLN A 242 -11.20 18.18 -4.82
N ASN A 243 -10.75 17.00 -4.38
CA ASN A 243 -11.58 15.81 -4.18
C ASN A 243 -11.26 15.11 -2.84
N PRO A 244 -11.28 15.82 -1.70
CA PRO A 244 -10.87 15.25 -0.42
C PRO A 244 -11.72 14.06 0.00
N GLU A 245 -13.02 14.06 -0.28
CA GLU A 245 -13.93 12.96 0.02
C GLU A 245 -13.66 11.73 -0.84
N ALA A 246 -13.31 11.91 -2.11
CA ALA A 246 -12.94 10.81 -3.00
C ALA A 246 -11.64 10.13 -2.53
N VAL A 247 -10.68 10.92 -2.03
CA VAL A 247 -9.44 10.37 -1.46
C VAL A 247 -9.70 9.68 -0.13
N ALA A 248 -10.57 10.22 0.73
CA ALA A 248 -10.96 9.57 1.99
C ALA A 248 -11.64 8.22 1.75
N GLU A 249 -12.55 8.15 0.76
CA GLU A 249 -13.20 6.89 0.39
C GLU A 249 -12.19 5.89 -0.23
N PHE A 250 -11.24 6.36 -1.06
CA PHE A 250 -10.16 5.51 -1.56
C PHE A 250 -9.32 4.91 -0.41
N ILE A 251 -8.95 5.69 0.59
CA ILE A 251 -8.18 5.22 1.76
C ILE A 251 -8.91 4.08 2.46
N LYS A 252 -10.22 4.21 2.65
CA LYS A 252 -11.08 3.20 3.27
C LYS A 252 -11.19 1.95 2.40
N ASP A 253 -11.55 2.11 1.12
CA ASP A 253 -11.74 1.01 0.18
C ASP A 253 -10.44 0.21 -0.03
N TYR A 254 -9.30 0.92 -0.11
CA TYR A 254 -7.99 0.31 -0.25
C TYR A 254 -7.58 -0.47 1.01
N GLY A 255 -7.91 0.05 2.18
CA GLY A 255 -7.71 -0.66 3.45
C GLY A 255 -8.47 -1.99 3.49
N LEU A 256 -9.75 -1.99 3.10
CA LEU A 256 -10.56 -3.20 2.99
C LEU A 256 -9.99 -4.20 1.97
N SER A 257 -9.45 -3.70 0.85
CA SER A 257 -8.80 -4.54 -0.16
C SER A 257 -7.57 -5.25 0.38
N ILE A 258 -6.75 -4.56 1.15
CA ILE A 258 -5.57 -5.13 1.80
C ILE A 258 -5.97 -6.15 2.88
N GLU A 259 -6.98 -5.85 3.68
CA GLU A 259 -7.51 -6.79 4.68
C GLU A 259 -8.00 -8.07 4.02
N PHE A 260 -8.77 -7.98 2.94
CA PHE A 260 -9.22 -9.13 2.16
C PHE A 260 -8.03 -9.94 1.63
N THR A 261 -7.04 -9.27 1.02
CA THR A 261 -5.87 -9.91 0.44
C THR A 261 -5.10 -10.74 1.48
N ASN A 262 -4.94 -10.21 2.68
CA ASN A 262 -4.21 -10.90 3.75
C ASN A 262 -5.04 -11.99 4.45
N SER A 263 -6.36 -11.83 4.52
CA SER A 263 -7.25 -12.78 5.23
C SER A 263 -7.60 -14.02 4.40
N ASP A 264 -7.65 -13.88 3.06
CA ASP A 264 -7.95 -14.99 2.14
C ASP A 264 -7.00 -15.00 0.93
N PRO A 265 -5.76 -15.49 1.11
CA PRO A 265 -4.77 -15.56 0.02
C PRO A 265 -5.21 -16.38 -1.18
N VAL A 266 -6.09 -17.37 -1.01
CA VAL A 266 -6.60 -18.21 -2.10
C VAL A 266 -7.54 -17.39 -2.99
N ALA A 267 -8.55 -16.74 -2.39
CA ALA A 267 -9.47 -15.90 -3.12
C ALA A 267 -8.77 -14.67 -3.71
N ALA A 268 -7.86 -14.06 -2.97
CA ALA A 268 -7.03 -12.95 -3.46
C ALA A 268 -6.15 -13.38 -4.64
N GLY A 269 -5.55 -14.60 -4.59
CA GLY A 269 -4.75 -15.15 -5.69
C GLY A 269 -5.51 -15.24 -7.01
N ALA A 270 -6.77 -15.65 -6.96
CA ALA A 270 -7.63 -15.70 -8.16
C ALA A 270 -7.88 -14.30 -8.77
N LEU A 271 -8.09 -13.27 -7.92
CA LEU A 271 -8.27 -11.89 -8.38
C LEU A 271 -6.96 -11.30 -8.91
N ILE A 272 -5.84 -11.58 -8.25
CA ILE A 272 -4.50 -11.14 -8.66
C ILE A 272 -4.17 -11.68 -10.07
N GLU A 273 -4.52 -12.93 -10.35
CA GLU A 273 -4.36 -13.52 -11.70
C GLU A 273 -5.33 -12.90 -12.70
N LYS A 274 -6.61 -12.70 -12.33
CA LYS A 274 -7.63 -12.02 -13.15
C LYS A 274 -7.12 -10.68 -13.69
N TYR A 275 -6.44 -9.90 -12.85
CA TYR A 275 -5.90 -8.58 -13.22
C TYR A 275 -4.46 -8.60 -13.76
N GLY A 276 -3.90 -9.77 -14.03
CA GLY A 276 -2.60 -9.94 -14.69
C GLY A 276 -1.41 -9.46 -13.85
N ILE A 277 -1.54 -9.47 -12.52
CA ILE A 277 -0.49 -9.03 -11.59
C ILE A 277 0.51 -10.15 -11.35
N ALA A 278 0.02 -11.36 -10.99
CA ALA A 278 0.80 -12.57 -10.81
C ALA A 278 -0.09 -13.80 -11.04
N ALA A 279 0.50 -14.99 -11.28
CA ALA A 279 -0.25 -16.23 -11.33
C ALA A 279 -0.86 -16.57 -9.96
N ALA A 280 -2.09 -17.11 -9.93
CA ALA A 280 -2.84 -17.34 -8.69
C ALA A 280 -2.06 -18.17 -7.67
N ALA A 281 -1.50 -19.30 -8.07
CA ALA A 281 -0.73 -20.19 -7.20
C ALA A 281 0.57 -19.53 -6.66
N VAL A 282 1.18 -18.62 -7.42
CA VAL A 282 2.34 -17.85 -6.94
C VAL A 282 1.88 -16.79 -5.92
N ALA A 283 0.81 -16.07 -6.21
CA ALA A 283 0.27 -15.05 -5.33
C ALA A 283 -0.16 -15.63 -3.96
N GLU A 284 -0.94 -16.71 -3.98
CA GLU A 284 -1.38 -17.44 -2.78
C GLU A 284 -0.22 -17.76 -1.83
N ASN A 285 0.87 -18.32 -2.39
CA ASN A 285 2.05 -18.71 -1.61
C ASN A 285 2.96 -17.53 -1.24
N ALA A 286 2.93 -16.43 -2.00
CA ALA A 286 3.76 -15.25 -1.76
C ALA A 286 3.15 -14.27 -0.75
N ILE A 287 1.82 -14.10 -0.72
CA ILE A 287 1.11 -13.12 0.14
C ILE A 287 1.63 -13.11 1.59
N PRO A 288 1.83 -14.26 2.28
CA PRO A 288 2.32 -14.25 3.65
C PRO A 288 3.72 -13.62 3.84
N ARG A 289 4.50 -13.49 2.77
CA ARG A 289 5.83 -12.87 2.77
C ARG A 289 5.89 -11.52 2.04
N CYS A 290 4.78 -11.11 1.42
CA CYS A 290 4.70 -9.85 0.70
C CYS A 290 4.58 -8.63 1.61
N ASN A 291 4.38 -8.83 2.92
CA ASN A 291 4.23 -7.75 3.90
C ASN A 291 3.32 -6.62 3.41
N ILE A 292 2.18 -7.02 2.81
CA ILE A 292 1.16 -6.09 2.32
C ILE A 292 0.44 -5.50 3.53
N VAL A 293 0.51 -4.18 3.66
CA VAL A 293 -0.05 -3.44 4.79
C VAL A 293 -0.80 -2.21 4.30
N TRP A 294 -1.60 -1.60 5.15
CA TRP A 294 -2.09 -0.25 4.93
C TRP A 294 -1.83 0.60 6.17
N LEU A 295 -0.78 1.40 6.10
CA LEU A 295 -0.45 2.39 7.10
C LEU A 295 -0.79 3.77 6.51
N SER A 296 -1.74 4.47 7.10
CA SER A 296 -2.21 5.79 6.68
C SER A 296 -2.40 6.71 7.89
N GLY A 297 -2.70 7.98 7.68
CA GLY A 297 -2.86 8.96 8.75
C GLY A 297 -1.56 9.15 9.53
N GLU A 298 -1.61 9.11 10.85
CA GLU A 298 -0.41 9.32 11.69
C GLU A 298 0.51 8.08 11.75
N ASP A 299 -0.04 6.87 11.52
CA ASP A 299 0.69 5.62 11.74
C ASP A 299 1.88 5.42 10.79
N TYR A 300 1.78 5.92 9.54
CA TYR A 300 2.86 5.74 8.58
C TYR A 300 3.93 6.83 8.63
N LYS A 301 3.62 8.02 9.16
CA LYS A 301 4.48 9.20 9.09
C LYS A 301 5.84 8.96 9.73
N ALA A 302 5.84 8.48 10.97
CA ALA A 302 7.07 8.19 11.70
C ALA A 302 7.89 7.09 11.01
N VAL A 303 7.23 6.00 10.61
CA VAL A 303 7.87 4.85 9.96
C VAL A 303 8.53 5.26 8.64
N LEU A 304 7.80 6.00 7.78
CA LEU A 304 8.33 6.45 6.50
C LEU A 304 9.42 7.52 6.67
N LYS A 305 9.25 8.47 7.60
CA LYS A 305 10.23 9.51 7.88
C LYS A 305 11.56 8.93 8.36
N ASN A 306 11.52 7.96 9.28
CA ASN A 306 12.70 7.28 9.78
C ASN A 306 13.42 6.54 8.65
N PHE A 307 12.70 5.78 7.85
CA PHE A 307 13.26 5.08 6.69
C PHE A 307 13.93 6.05 5.70
N LEU A 308 13.24 7.12 5.31
CA LEU A 308 13.79 8.12 4.39
C LEU A 308 15.00 8.84 4.97
N THR A 309 15.07 9.02 6.30
CA THR A 309 16.23 9.60 6.99
C THR A 309 17.45 8.69 6.85
N VAL A 310 17.30 7.38 7.05
CA VAL A 310 18.40 6.42 6.84
C VAL A 310 18.90 6.44 5.40
N LEU A 311 17.98 6.50 4.41
CA LEU A 311 18.36 6.60 3.00
C LEU A 311 19.06 7.93 2.68
N PHE A 312 18.58 9.03 3.24
CA PHE A 312 19.19 10.36 3.06
C PHE A 312 20.61 10.41 3.59
N GLU A 313 20.84 9.88 4.79
CA GLU A 313 22.17 9.81 5.39
C GLU A 313 23.15 8.93 4.59
N ALA A 314 22.63 7.85 3.99
CA ALA A 314 23.43 6.96 3.16
C ALA A 314 23.74 7.58 1.78
N ASN A 315 22.73 8.13 1.11
CA ASN A 315 22.82 8.75 -0.21
C ASN A 315 21.64 9.70 -0.44
N PRO A 316 21.80 11.02 -0.25
CA PRO A 316 20.72 11.99 -0.46
C PRO A 316 20.04 11.90 -1.84
N ALA A 317 20.78 11.53 -2.88
CA ALA A 317 20.23 11.42 -4.23
C ALA A 317 19.17 10.31 -4.35
N SER A 318 19.22 9.28 -3.50
CA SER A 318 18.25 8.16 -3.52
C SER A 318 16.81 8.57 -3.21
N ILE A 319 16.61 9.72 -2.54
CA ILE A 319 15.31 10.28 -2.18
C ILE A 319 15.03 11.65 -2.83
N GLY A 320 15.83 12.04 -3.84
CA GLY A 320 15.68 13.31 -4.58
C GLY A 320 16.43 14.49 -3.99
N GLY A 321 17.41 14.27 -3.11
CA GLY A 321 18.36 15.27 -2.63
C GLY A 321 18.05 15.93 -1.31
N ASN A 322 16.79 15.92 -0.86
CA ASN A 322 16.35 16.50 0.41
C ASN A 322 15.36 15.57 1.12
N LEU A 323 15.33 15.62 2.47
CA LEU A 323 14.23 15.05 3.22
C LEU A 323 12.94 15.81 2.92
N PRO A 324 11.81 15.12 2.68
CA PRO A 324 10.53 15.79 2.50
C PRO A 324 10.12 16.60 3.74
N SER A 325 9.43 17.72 3.53
CA SER A 325 8.81 18.49 4.62
C SER A 325 7.49 17.86 5.10
N GLU A 326 6.91 18.41 6.18
CA GLU A 326 5.73 17.80 6.83
C GLU A 326 4.50 17.71 5.92
N ASP A 327 4.37 18.60 4.93
CA ASP A 327 3.27 18.58 3.94
C ASP A 327 3.40 17.48 2.88
N PHE A 328 4.46 16.70 2.92
CA PHE A 328 4.62 15.45 2.15
C PHE A 328 3.71 14.35 2.70
N TYR A 329 3.48 14.34 4.00
CA TYR A 329 2.73 13.30 4.71
C TYR A 329 1.28 13.75 4.90
N CYS A 330 0.35 13.17 4.14
CA CYS A 330 -1.07 13.54 4.16
C CYS A 330 -1.92 12.65 5.05
#